data_1606b76ee766776d49eac94f1eb0739a
#
_entry.id   1606b76ee766776d49eac94f1eb0739a
#
_cell.length_a   1.000
_cell.length_b   1.000
_cell.length_c   1.000
_cell.angle_alpha   90.00
_cell.angle_beta   90.00
_cell.angle_gamma   90.00
#
_symmetry.space_group_name_H-M   'P 1'
#
loop_
_entity.id
_entity.type
_entity.pdbx_description
1 polymer ?
#
loop_
_entity_poly.entity_id
_entity_poly.type
_entity_poly.pdbx_seq_one_letter_code
_entity_poly.pdbx_strand_id
1 'polypeptide(L)'
;VPNGEYCKTAKIGRAIMDADVFISLTHFKGHESTGFGGAIKNIGMGCGSRAGKMEQHASGHPAVQEDLCRGCHRCAKECGSDAITYNQQNKAVIDYDKCKGCGRCIGACSFDAVYSPNECANEELDRKMAEYAAAVCHDRPCFHVALVQDISPNCDCHGENDAPILPDIGMFASFDPV
;
A
#
# COMPACT_ATOMS: atom_id res chain seq x y z
N VAL A 1 16.29 -0.08 0.65
CA VAL A 1 15.91 1.14 1.39
C VAL A 1 17.14 1.64 2.13
N PRO A 2 17.57 2.90 1.90
CA PRO A 2 18.71 3.43 2.64
C PRO A 2 18.40 3.40 4.15
N ASN A 3 19.26 2.73 4.92
CA ASN A 3 19.12 2.61 6.38
C ASN A 3 17.75 2.09 6.87
N GLY A 4 17.04 1.29 6.04
CA GLY A 4 15.73 0.77 6.40
C GLY A 4 15.78 -0.16 7.61
N GLU A 5 14.96 0.14 8.60
CA GLU A 5 14.79 -0.66 9.81
C GLU A 5 13.69 -1.70 9.62
N TYR A 6 12.59 -1.31 9.00
CA TYR A 6 11.40 -2.14 8.76
C TYR A 6 11.40 -2.81 7.39
N CYS A 7 11.92 -2.13 6.37
CA CYS A 7 11.99 -2.62 5.00
C CYS A 7 13.42 -2.55 4.45
N LYS A 8 14.08 -3.69 4.28
CA LYS A 8 15.40 -3.72 3.64
C LYS A 8 15.34 -3.41 2.14
N THR A 9 14.24 -3.80 1.50
CA THR A 9 13.95 -3.54 0.09
C THR A 9 12.52 -3.02 -0.05
N ALA A 10 12.31 -1.98 -0.86
CA ALA A 10 10.98 -1.48 -1.17
C ALA A 10 10.51 -2.01 -2.53
N LYS A 11 9.29 -2.57 -2.57
CA LYS A 11 8.67 -3.09 -3.79
C LYS A 11 7.87 -1.97 -4.47
N ILE A 12 8.54 -1.16 -5.28
CA ILE A 12 8.00 0.03 -5.94
C ILE A 12 7.57 -0.29 -7.37
N GLY A 13 6.62 0.48 -7.90
CA GLY A 13 6.22 0.39 -9.30
C GLY A 13 7.38 0.69 -10.24
N ARG A 14 7.62 -0.19 -11.24
CA ARG A 14 8.80 -0.09 -12.11
C ARG A 14 8.87 1.25 -12.84
N ALA A 15 7.78 1.72 -13.43
CA ALA A 15 7.76 2.98 -14.17
C ALA A 15 8.17 4.20 -13.30
N ILE A 16 7.92 4.13 -11.98
CA ILE A 16 8.35 5.16 -11.05
C ILE A 16 9.87 5.10 -10.83
N MET A 17 10.42 3.89 -10.72
CA MET A 17 11.86 3.70 -10.51
C MET A 17 12.68 3.99 -11.76
N ASP A 18 12.11 3.79 -12.95
CA ASP A 18 12.76 4.06 -14.23
C ASP A 18 12.76 5.56 -14.60
N ALA A 19 12.08 6.43 -13.84
CA ALA A 19 12.04 7.88 -14.09
C ALA A 19 13.29 8.59 -13.54
N ASP A 20 13.85 9.51 -14.31
CA ASP A 20 15.04 10.29 -13.93
C ASP A 20 14.72 11.35 -12.88
N VAL A 21 13.52 11.92 -12.90
CA VAL A 21 13.04 12.97 -11.99
C VAL A 21 11.71 12.54 -11.38
N PHE A 22 11.51 12.82 -10.11
CA PHE A 22 10.28 12.54 -9.41
C PHE A 22 9.61 13.82 -8.91
N ILE A 23 8.38 14.09 -9.38
CA ILE A 23 7.57 15.20 -8.90
C ILE A 23 6.31 14.64 -8.26
N SER A 24 6.07 14.96 -6.98
CA SER A 24 4.81 14.63 -6.32
C SER A 24 3.88 15.84 -6.27
N LEU A 25 2.62 15.60 -6.60
CA LEU A 25 1.52 16.53 -6.35
C LEU A 25 0.57 15.86 -5.35
N THR A 26 0.42 16.43 -4.18
CA THR A 26 -0.29 15.81 -3.06
C THR A 26 -1.40 16.73 -2.55
N HIS A 27 -2.60 16.19 -2.37
CA HIS A 27 -3.65 16.79 -1.58
C HIS A 27 -3.43 16.45 -0.10
N PHE A 28 -3.33 17.46 0.77
CA PHE A 28 -3.23 17.28 2.21
C PHE A 28 -4.62 17.07 2.80
N LYS A 29 -4.79 16.04 3.63
CA LYS A 29 -6.09 15.66 4.24
C LYS A 29 -5.88 14.91 5.54
N GLY A 30 -6.95 14.74 6.32
CA GLY A 30 -7.00 13.80 7.44
C GLY A 30 -6.81 12.35 6.99
N HIS A 31 -6.51 11.48 7.93
CA HIS A 31 -6.39 10.05 7.69
C HIS A 31 -6.58 9.27 8.97
N GLU A 32 -7.40 8.24 8.94
CA GLU A 32 -7.82 7.45 10.10
C GLU A 32 -6.67 6.68 10.77
N SER A 33 -5.68 6.22 10.00
CA SER A 33 -4.55 5.44 10.53
C SER A 33 -3.30 6.27 10.79
N THR A 34 -3.03 7.28 9.97
CA THR A 34 -1.78 8.07 10.02
C THR A 34 -1.97 9.47 10.61
N GLY A 35 -3.18 9.80 11.11
CA GLY A 35 -3.56 11.13 11.53
C GLY A 35 -3.82 12.08 10.37
N PHE A 36 -2.88 12.19 9.44
CA PHE A 36 -3.02 12.94 8.18
C PHE A 36 -2.31 12.25 7.03
N GLY A 37 -2.71 12.57 5.80
CA GLY A 37 -2.06 12.15 4.57
C GLY A 37 -1.45 13.34 3.84
N GLY A 38 -0.12 13.40 3.78
CA GLY A 38 0.67 14.38 3.06
C GLY A 38 1.58 13.72 2.02
N ALA A 39 2.69 14.38 1.65
CA ALA A 39 3.61 13.91 0.62
C ALA A 39 4.19 12.52 0.93
N ILE A 40 4.67 12.30 2.15
CA ILE A 40 5.28 11.01 2.55
C ILE A 40 4.28 9.85 2.37
N LYS A 41 3.06 10.00 2.87
CA LYS A 41 2.03 8.96 2.73
C LYS A 41 1.65 8.75 1.26
N ASN A 42 1.49 9.83 0.50
CA ASN A 42 1.18 9.77 -0.92
C ASN A 42 2.27 9.03 -1.72
N ILE A 43 3.54 9.33 -1.45
CA ILE A 43 4.68 8.68 -2.10
C ILE A 43 4.82 7.24 -1.62
N GLY A 44 4.91 7.00 -0.32
CA GLY A 44 5.21 5.69 0.26
C GLY A 44 4.17 4.64 -0.09
N MET A 45 2.88 4.94 0.12
CA MET A 45 1.80 4.04 -0.22
C MET A 45 1.47 4.08 -1.72
N GLY A 46 1.42 5.28 -2.32
CA GLY A 46 1.01 5.48 -3.71
C GLY A 46 1.97 4.84 -4.72
N CYS A 47 3.28 4.98 -4.52
CA CYS A 47 4.32 4.42 -5.39
C CYS A 47 4.61 2.95 -5.15
N GLY A 48 4.16 2.38 -4.03
CA GLY A 48 4.26 0.96 -3.76
C GLY A 48 3.56 0.12 -4.83
N SER A 49 4.26 -0.92 -5.33
CA SER A 49 3.61 -1.93 -6.16
C SER A 49 2.52 -2.64 -5.35
N ARG A 50 1.67 -3.45 -5.99
CA ARG A 50 0.67 -4.25 -5.27
C ARG A 50 1.29 -5.10 -4.15
N ALA A 51 2.43 -5.74 -4.42
CA ALA A 51 3.18 -6.49 -3.41
C ALA A 51 3.77 -5.57 -2.33
N GLY A 52 4.19 -4.35 -2.69
CA GLY A 52 4.68 -3.36 -1.74
C GLY A 52 3.58 -2.84 -0.82
N LYS A 53 2.41 -2.56 -1.34
CA LYS A 53 1.24 -2.18 -0.52
C LYS A 53 0.85 -3.28 0.46
N MET A 54 0.86 -4.53 0.00
CA MET A 54 0.59 -5.68 0.85
C MET A 54 1.64 -5.84 1.98
N GLU A 55 2.91 -5.64 1.66
CA GLU A 55 4.00 -5.69 2.65
C GLU A 55 3.89 -4.56 3.69
N GLN A 56 3.50 -3.37 3.27
CA GLN A 56 3.28 -2.26 4.19
C GLN A 56 2.11 -2.53 5.15
N HIS A 57 1.00 -3.09 4.65
CA HIS A 57 -0.20 -3.34 5.47
C HIS A 57 -0.12 -4.63 6.30
N ALA A 58 0.55 -5.67 5.82
CA ALA A 58 0.34 -7.02 6.36
C ALA A 58 1.55 -7.92 6.37
N SER A 59 2.75 -7.44 6.45
CA SER A 59 3.96 -8.28 6.40
C SER A 59 4.07 -9.18 5.14
N GLY A 60 3.22 -8.97 4.15
CA GLY A 60 3.41 -9.44 2.78
C GLY A 60 2.82 -10.79 2.37
N HIS A 61 2.14 -11.55 3.22
CA HIS A 61 1.58 -12.84 2.84
C HIS A 61 0.09 -12.97 3.17
N PRO A 62 -0.77 -13.32 2.19
CA PRO A 62 -2.17 -13.64 2.45
C PRO A 62 -2.29 -15.00 3.16
N ALA A 63 -3.38 -15.21 3.88
CA ALA A 63 -3.77 -16.49 4.47
C ALA A 63 -5.15 -16.93 3.97
N VAL A 64 -5.50 -18.19 4.22
CA VAL A 64 -6.80 -18.76 3.86
C VAL A 64 -7.52 -19.22 5.11
N GLN A 65 -8.75 -18.76 5.30
CA GLN A 65 -9.69 -19.28 6.28
C GLN A 65 -10.47 -20.41 5.61
N GLU A 66 -10.15 -21.66 5.96
CA GLU A 66 -10.69 -22.84 5.28
C GLU A 66 -12.21 -22.96 5.38
N ASP A 67 -12.80 -22.58 6.51
CA ASP A 67 -14.24 -22.64 6.75
C ASP A 67 -15.04 -21.77 5.76
N LEU A 68 -14.50 -20.62 5.38
CA LEU A 68 -15.09 -19.73 4.40
C LEU A 68 -14.79 -20.13 2.95
N CYS A 69 -13.71 -20.87 2.73
CA CYS A 69 -13.30 -21.26 1.38
C CYS A 69 -14.34 -22.19 0.72
N ARG A 70 -14.79 -21.84 -0.47
CA ARG A 70 -15.75 -22.63 -1.28
C ARG A 70 -15.10 -23.44 -2.40
N GLY A 71 -13.78 -23.44 -2.50
CA GLY A 71 -13.07 -24.16 -3.56
C GLY A 71 -13.40 -23.67 -4.98
N CYS A 72 -13.69 -22.39 -5.15
CA CYS A 72 -14.12 -21.84 -6.46
C CYS A 72 -12.97 -21.58 -7.44
N HIS A 73 -11.74 -21.76 -7.03
CA HIS A 73 -10.49 -21.64 -7.81
C HIS A 73 -10.17 -20.25 -8.38
N ARG A 74 -10.91 -19.18 -8.03
CA ARG A 74 -10.66 -17.83 -8.53
C ARG A 74 -9.29 -17.31 -8.08
N CYS A 75 -8.94 -17.51 -6.81
CA CYS A 75 -7.66 -17.07 -6.26
C CYS A 75 -6.45 -17.70 -6.98
N ALA A 76 -6.54 -18.97 -7.36
CA ALA A 76 -5.48 -19.64 -8.13
C ALA A 76 -5.36 -19.08 -9.55
N LYS A 77 -6.49 -18.78 -10.22
CA LYS A 77 -6.48 -18.18 -11.58
C LYS A 77 -5.83 -16.80 -11.59
N GLU A 78 -5.97 -16.05 -10.52
CA GLU A 78 -5.36 -14.71 -10.37
C GLU A 78 -3.91 -14.76 -9.85
N CYS A 79 -3.41 -15.95 -9.46
CA CYS A 79 -2.07 -16.10 -8.91
C CYS A 79 -1.03 -16.20 -10.02
N GLY A 80 -0.36 -15.11 -10.34
CA GLY A 80 0.68 -15.07 -11.37
C GLY A 80 2.00 -15.78 -10.99
N SER A 81 2.10 -16.39 -9.80
CA SER A 81 3.24 -17.19 -9.36
C SER A 81 2.89 -18.65 -9.07
N ASP A 82 1.69 -19.09 -9.43
CA ASP A 82 1.18 -20.46 -9.23
C ASP A 82 1.36 -20.97 -7.80
N ALA A 83 1.21 -20.06 -6.82
CA ALA A 83 1.42 -20.33 -5.41
C ALA A 83 0.17 -20.91 -4.70
N ILE A 84 -0.95 -21.12 -5.40
CA ILE A 84 -2.18 -21.58 -4.76
C ILE A 84 -2.58 -22.95 -5.33
N THR A 85 -2.66 -23.93 -4.44
CA THR A 85 -3.13 -25.29 -4.68
C THR A 85 -4.39 -25.58 -3.87
N TYR A 86 -4.89 -26.79 -3.92
CA TYR A 86 -6.10 -27.21 -3.20
C TYR A 86 -5.85 -28.53 -2.46
N ASN A 87 -6.31 -28.57 -1.20
CA ASN A 87 -6.25 -29.78 -0.41
C ASN A 87 -7.35 -30.80 -0.82
N GLN A 88 -7.39 -31.94 -0.14
CA GLN A 88 -8.35 -33.03 -0.42
C GLN A 88 -9.83 -32.58 -0.24
N GLN A 89 -10.07 -31.56 0.60
CA GLN A 89 -11.40 -30.97 0.82
C GLN A 89 -11.70 -29.82 -0.16
N ASN A 90 -10.91 -29.69 -1.21
CA ASN A 90 -11.01 -28.61 -2.20
C ASN A 90 -10.88 -27.20 -1.60
N LYS A 91 -10.11 -27.03 -0.52
CA LYS A 91 -9.81 -25.74 0.09
C LYS A 91 -8.48 -25.21 -0.44
N ALA A 92 -8.42 -23.91 -0.67
CA ALA A 92 -7.20 -23.27 -1.17
C ALA A 92 -6.08 -23.35 -0.12
N VAL A 93 -4.86 -23.66 -0.59
CA VAL A 93 -3.63 -23.71 0.20
C VAL A 93 -2.58 -22.85 -0.50
N ILE A 94 -1.92 -21.97 0.26
CA ILE A 94 -0.88 -21.08 -0.28
C ILE A 94 0.50 -21.66 0.00
N ASP A 95 1.27 -21.84 -1.05
CA ASP A 95 2.69 -22.17 -1.01
C ASP A 95 3.48 -20.86 -0.80
N TYR A 96 3.97 -20.65 0.40
CA TYR A 96 4.67 -19.41 0.77
C TYR A 96 6.06 -19.26 0.14
N ASP A 97 6.67 -20.34 -0.31
CA ASP A 97 7.94 -20.28 -1.04
C ASP A 97 7.76 -19.68 -2.44
N LYS A 98 6.60 -19.90 -3.05
CA LYS A 98 6.21 -19.32 -4.33
C LYS A 98 5.50 -17.98 -4.20
N CYS A 99 4.78 -17.74 -3.11
CA CYS A 99 3.97 -16.56 -2.91
C CYS A 99 4.82 -15.28 -2.91
N LYS A 100 4.45 -14.32 -3.76
CA LYS A 100 5.13 -13.01 -3.86
C LYS A 100 4.45 -11.92 -3.02
N GLY A 101 3.44 -12.25 -2.22
CA GLY A 101 2.73 -11.30 -1.38
C GLY A 101 1.96 -10.21 -2.17
N CYS A 102 1.55 -10.47 -3.42
CA CYS A 102 0.93 -9.45 -4.27
C CYS A 102 -0.53 -9.14 -3.94
N GLY A 103 -1.21 -9.92 -3.09
CA GLY A 103 -2.58 -9.71 -2.63
C GLY A 103 -3.70 -9.91 -3.67
N ARG A 104 -3.41 -10.31 -4.92
CA ARG A 104 -4.46 -10.52 -5.95
C ARG A 104 -5.53 -11.49 -5.52
N CYS A 105 -5.12 -12.56 -4.85
CA CYS A 105 -6.02 -13.61 -4.36
C CYS A 105 -7.03 -13.11 -3.32
N ILE A 106 -6.68 -12.08 -2.54
CA ILE A 106 -7.59 -11.43 -1.59
C ILE A 106 -8.72 -10.75 -2.36
N GLY A 107 -8.38 -9.87 -3.31
CA GLY A 107 -9.38 -9.17 -4.13
C GLY A 107 -10.21 -10.09 -5.05
N ALA A 108 -9.70 -11.28 -5.37
CA ALA A 108 -10.42 -12.27 -6.17
C ALA A 108 -11.42 -13.12 -5.36
N CYS A 109 -11.29 -13.11 -4.02
CA CYS A 109 -12.11 -13.97 -3.16
C CYS A 109 -13.44 -13.29 -2.83
N SER A 110 -14.54 -13.77 -3.45
CA SER A 110 -15.89 -13.26 -3.16
C SER A 110 -16.50 -13.82 -1.87
N PHE A 111 -15.74 -14.60 -1.11
CA PHE A 111 -16.19 -15.24 0.13
C PHE A 111 -15.35 -14.80 1.34
N ASP A 112 -14.48 -13.81 1.16
CA ASP A 112 -13.55 -13.30 2.17
C ASP A 112 -12.68 -14.38 2.84
N ALA A 113 -12.58 -15.55 2.18
CA ALA A 113 -11.80 -16.67 2.67
C ALA A 113 -10.30 -16.45 2.55
N VAL A 114 -9.84 -15.58 1.63
CA VAL A 114 -8.44 -15.19 1.50
C VAL A 114 -8.31 -13.78 2.06
N TYR A 115 -7.46 -13.61 3.06
CA TYR A 115 -7.36 -12.37 3.81
C TYR A 115 -5.90 -12.07 4.20
N SER A 116 -5.67 -10.88 4.75
CA SER A 116 -4.40 -10.50 5.37
C SER A 116 -4.43 -10.84 6.87
N PRO A 117 -3.63 -11.80 7.37
CA PRO A 117 -3.75 -12.26 8.75
C PRO A 117 -3.19 -11.27 9.78
N ASN A 118 -2.26 -10.43 9.37
CA ASN A 118 -1.57 -9.49 10.25
C ASN A 118 -1.67 -8.09 9.66
N GLU A 119 -2.66 -7.32 10.10
CA GLU A 119 -2.63 -5.87 9.90
C GLU A 119 -1.53 -5.31 10.80
N CYS A 120 -0.55 -4.66 10.19
CA CYS A 120 0.48 -3.94 10.93
C CYS A 120 -0.19 -2.89 11.82
N ALA A 121 0.28 -2.73 13.05
CA ALA A 121 -0.08 -1.59 13.86
C ALA A 121 0.18 -0.29 13.09
N ASN A 122 -0.63 0.73 13.30
CA ASN A 122 -0.53 1.99 12.56
C ASN A 122 0.89 2.58 12.60
N GLU A 123 1.58 2.49 13.73
CA GLU A 123 2.96 2.96 13.87
C GLU A 123 3.93 2.22 12.93
N GLU A 124 3.83 0.91 12.82
CA GLU A 124 4.69 0.12 11.91
C GLU A 124 4.36 0.44 10.44
N LEU A 125 3.08 0.63 10.13
CA LEU A 125 2.62 1.04 8.80
C LEU A 125 3.23 2.41 8.42
N ASP A 126 3.18 3.38 9.33
CA ASP A 126 3.71 4.73 9.12
C ASP A 126 5.21 4.71 8.86
N ARG A 127 5.95 3.92 9.64
CA ARG A 127 7.41 3.75 9.47
C ARG A 127 7.74 3.09 8.14
N LYS A 128 7.02 2.05 7.75
CA LYS A 128 7.18 1.40 6.43
C LYS A 128 6.87 2.37 5.29
N MET A 129 5.81 3.19 5.41
CA MET A 129 5.49 4.20 4.40
C MET A 129 6.60 5.24 4.25
N ALA A 130 7.18 5.71 5.36
CA ALA A 130 8.31 6.63 5.34
C ALA A 130 9.53 6.02 4.65
N GLU A 131 9.85 4.77 4.95
CA GLU A 131 10.95 4.04 4.31
C GLU A 131 10.72 3.82 2.81
N TYR A 132 9.48 3.53 2.40
CA TYR A 132 9.11 3.43 0.99
C TYR A 132 9.24 4.79 0.28
N ALA A 133 8.81 5.89 0.91
CA ALA A 133 8.99 7.24 0.38
C ALA A 133 10.47 7.58 0.23
N ALA A 134 11.29 7.27 1.23
CA ALA A 134 12.74 7.44 1.16
C ALA A 134 13.35 6.65 -0.01
N ALA A 135 12.91 5.41 -0.22
CA ALA A 135 13.40 4.59 -1.35
C ALA A 135 13.00 5.15 -2.72
N VAL A 136 11.79 5.75 -2.84
CA VAL A 136 11.36 6.41 -4.08
C VAL A 136 12.22 7.64 -4.38
N CYS A 137 12.52 8.44 -3.37
CA CYS A 137 13.24 9.71 -3.53
C CYS A 137 14.78 9.55 -3.56
N HIS A 138 15.30 8.35 -3.25
CA HIS A 138 16.74 8.12 -3.15
C HIS A 138 17.45 8.26 -4.50
N ASP A 139 18.59 8.99 -4.48
CA ASP A 139 19.52 9.18 -5.60
C ASP A 139 18.88 9.74 -6.90
N ARG A 140 17.83 10.55 -6.76
CA ARG A 140 17.24 11.27 -7.90
C ARG A 140 16.77 12.68 -7.52
N PRO A 141 16.69 13.60 -8.47
CA PRO A 141 16.05 14.89 -8.25
C PRO A 141 14.56 14.70 -7.91
N CYS A 142 14.13 15.30 -6.80
CA CYS A 142 12.74 15.28 -6.37
C CYS A 142 12.23 16.71 -6.17
N PHE A 143 10.93 16.91 -6.44
CA PHE A 143 10.21 18.13 -6.11
C PHE A 143 8.79 17.80 -5.66
N HIS A 144 8.36 18.42 -4.57
CA HIS A 144 7.10 18.08 -3.90
C HIS A 144 6.22 19.30 -3.82
N VAL A 145 4.96 19.15 -4.22
CA VAL A 145 3.91 20.16 -4.13
C VAL A 145 2.77 19.60 -3.29
N ALA A 146 2.40 20.29 -2.23
CA ALA A 146 1.28 19.95 -1.37
C ALA A 146 0.18 21.01 -1.49
N LEU A 147 -1.01 20.57 -1.86
CA LEU A 147 -2.24 21.38 -1.85
C LEU A 147 -2.88 21.23 -0.47
N VAL A 148 -2.92 22.31 0.31
CA VAL A 148 -3.50 22.37 1.66
C VAL A 148 -4.76 23.21 1.59
N GLN A 149 -5.75 22.68 0.90
CA GLN A 149 -7.06 23.27 0.62
C GLN A 149 -8.09 22.16 0.50
N ASP A 150 -9.35 22.47 0.72
CA ASP A 150 -10.45 21.49 0.79
C ASP A 150 -10.12 20.30 1.71
N ILE A 151 -9.55 20.57 2.89
CA ILE A 151 -9.00 19.57 3.78
C ILE A 151 -10.12 18.69 4.35
N SER A 152 -10.23 17.46 3.84
CA SER A 152 -11.20 16.47 4.30
C SER A 152 -10.76 15.78 5.61
N PRO A 153 -11.69 15.27 6.44
CA PRO A 153 -11.37 14.58 7.68
C PRO A 153 -10.68 13.23 7.48
N ASN A 154 -10.95 12.56 6.37
CA ASN A 154 -10.48 11.22 6.05
C ASN A 154 -9.70 11.19 4.74
N CYS A 155 -9.16 10.00 4.41
CA CYS A 155 -8.49 9.77 3.14
C CYS A 155 -9.43 10.04 1.95
N ASP A 156 -8.91 10.62 0.85
CA ASP A 156 -9.65 10.87 -0.39
C ASP A 156 -10.26 9.61 -1.02
N CYS A 157 -9.86 8.43 -0.56
CA CYS A 157 -10.46 7.17 -0.99
C CYS A 157 -11.85 6.89 -0.38
N HIS A 158 -12.26 7.65 0.63
CA HIS A 158 -13.60 7.58 1.20
C HIS A 158 -14.58 8.38 0.34
N GLY A 159 -15.71 7.78 -0.02
CA GLY A 159 -16.73 8.41 -0.85
C GLY A 159 -17.59 9.47 -0.17
N GLU A 160 -17.39 9.70 1.12
CA GLU A 160 -18.21 10.58 1.98
C GLU A 160 -17.36 11.71 2.61
N ASN A 161 -16.47 12.31 1.82
CA ASN A 161 -15.59 13.42 2.25
C ASN A 161 -16.11 14.78 1.75
N ASP A 162 -17.41 15.04 1.92
CA ASP A 162 -18.08 16.15 1.22
C ASP A 162 -17.85 17.52 1.83
N ALA A 163 -17.30 17.62 3.03
CA ALA A 163 -17.13 18.91 3.71
C ALA A 163 -15.70 19.09 4.24
N PRO A 164 -15.02 20.18 3.86
CA PRO A 164 -13.76 20.56 4.48
C PRO A 164 -13.92 20.82 5.98
N ILE A 165 -12.95 20.37 6.77
CA ILE A 165 -12.93 20.56 8.23
C ILE A 165 -12.07 21.75 8.67
N LEU A 166 -11.24 22.28 7.79
CA LEU A 166 -10.36 23.41 8.02
C LEU A 166 -10.42 24.38 6.85
N PRO A 167 -10.19 25.69 7.06
CA PRO A 167 -10.01 26.65 5.99
C PRO A 167 -8.81 26.30 5.10
N ASP A 168 -8.87 26.72 3.85
CA ASP A 168 -7.75 26.63 2.93
C ASP A 168 -6.55 27.41 3.46
N ILE A 169 -5.38 26.79 3.41
CA ILE A 169 -4.11 27.40 3.82
C ILE A 169 -3.33 27.83 2.57
N GLY A 170 -3.34 27.01 1.52
CA GLY A 170 -2.68 27.31 0.26
C GLY A 170 -1.87 26.15 -0.30
N MET A 171 -0.83 26.48 -1.05
CA MET A 171 0.04 25.54 -1.70
C MET A 171 1.46 25.68 -1.17
N PHE A 172 2.09 24.57 -0.85
CA PHE A 172 3.49 24.50 -0.41
C PHE A 172 4.30 23.68 -1.41
N ALA A 173 5.56 24.08 -1.61
CA ALA A 173 6.46 23.38 -2.50
C ALA A 173 7.86 23.30 -1.91
N SER A 174 8.53 22.15 -2.04
CA SER A 174 9.86 21.90 -1.51
C SER A 174 10.59 20.82 -2.33
N PHE A 175 11.91 20.80 -2.21
CA PHE A 175 12.75 19.67 -2.66
C PHE A 175 12.78 18.52 -1.64
N ASP A 176 12.28 18.72 -0.44
CA ASP A 176 12.15 17.73 0.61
C ASP A 176 10.65 17.42 0.80
N PRO A 177 10.24 16.14 0.89
CA PRO A 177 8.85 15.77 1.13
C PRO A 177 8.37 15.99 2.59
N VAL A 178 9.27 16.35 3.50
CA VAL A 178 8.99 16.63 4.94
C VAL A 178 8.66 18.10 5.16
#